data_642d45280024e15ae8175b7407918d83
#
_entry.id   642d45280024e15ae8175b7407918d83
#
_cell.length_a   1.000
_cell.length_b   1.000
_cell.length_c   1.000
_cell.angle_alpha   90.00
_cell.angle_beta   90.00
_cell.angle_gamma   90.00
#
_symmetry.space_group_name_H-M   'P 1'
#
loop_
_entity.id
_entity.type
_entity.pdbx_description
1 polymer ?
#
loop_
_entity_poly.entity_id
_entity_poly.type
_entity_poly.pdbx_seq_one_letter_code
_entity_poly.pdbx_strand_id
1 'polypeptide(L)'
;MQYGAIIGDGRSDFTLKTRSYTLKHGNKTFTLLDVPGIEGDEKEVIQQISNATQKAHAIFYVTKKPTPPQKGEEKKEGTIEKIQKQLDSQTEVWTIFNKPINNPRVFKDGLIDGSEKESLKILNKEMKNILGKHYMGHQIVSAQMAFYDLASALLPESDFYKNKQKFLDFFKEKELLLYKSRFQQLGGFITEALLENSRKKIIKSNCNKALKAKITKSDQNHD
;
A
#
# COMPACT_ATOMS: atom_id res chain seq x y z
N MET A 1 -25.51 -0.71 -8.91
CA MET A 1 -24.28 -0.90 -8.14
C MET A 1 -24.23 0.19 -7.08
N GLN A 2 -24.21 -0.13 -5.80
CA GLN A 2 -24.18 0.87 -4.73
C GLN A 2 -22.78 1.47 -4.62
N TYR A 3 -22.61 2.69 -5.09
CA TYR A 3 -21.34 3.40 -5.11
C TYR A 3 -20.80 3.78 -3.73
N GLY A 4 -21.60 3.74 -2.70
CA GLY A 4 -21.24 4.27 -1.39
C GLY A 4 -20.44 3.35 -0.46
N ALA A 5 -20.40 2.04 -0.73
CA ALA A 5 -19.81 1.09 0.21
C ALA A 5 -18.31 0.81 0.01
N ILE A 6 -17.76 1.17 -1.16
CA ILE A 6 -16.39 0.79 -1.57
C ILE A 6 -15.45 1.99 -1.61
N ILE A 7 -15.96 3.19 -1.87
CA ILE A 7 -15.16 4.42 -1.95
C ILE A 7 -15.43 5.26 -0.71
N GLY A 8 -14.47 5.35 0.18
CA GLY A 8 -14.51 6.23 1.33
C GLY A 8 -14.45 7.70 0.91
N ASP A 9 -14.99 8.58 1.73
CA ASP A 9 -14.95 10.03 1.56
C ASP A 9 -13.56 10.65 1.83
N GLY A 10 -12.56 9.80 2.09
CA GLY A 10 -11.18 10.20 2.37
C GLY A 10 -10.90 10.56 3.83
N ARG A 11 -11.87 10.34 4.74
CA ARG A 11 -11.64 10.51 6.17
C ARG A 11 -10.78 9.37 6.73
N SER A 12 -10.03 9.65 7.78
CA SER A 12 -9.06 8.71 8.37
C SER A 12 -9.72 7.48 9.02
N ASP A 13 -11.00 7.59 9.38
CA ASP A 13 -11.76 6.60 10.15
C ASP A 13 -12.75 5.78 9.30
N PHE A 14 -12.66 5.85 7.97
CA PHE A 14 -13.60 5.16 7.09
C PHE A 14 -13.51 3.63 7.19
N THR A 15 -12.29 3.07 7.35
CA THR A 15 -12.07 1.64 7.50
C THR A 15 -11.90 1.28 8.98
N LEU A 16 -12.98 0.96 9.65
CA LEU A 16 -12.96 0.59 11.09
C LEU A 16 -12.58 -0.88 11.34
N LYS A 17 -12.74 -1.74 10.34
CA LYS A 17 -12.46 -3.18 10.46
C LYS A 17 -11.66 -3.67 9.25
N THR A 18 -10.73 -4.58 9.49
CA THR A 18 -9.98 -5.25 8.44
C THR A 18 -10.93 -5.97 7.47
N ARG A 19 -10.78 -5.69 6.17
CA ARG A 19 -11.49 -6.39 5.09
C ARG A 19 -10.51 -7.25 4.31
N SER A 20 -10.97 -8.42 3.88
CA SER A 20 -10.16 -9.33 3.07
C SER A 20 -10.77 -9.53 1.69
N TYR A 21 -9.92 -9.46 0.66
CA TYR A 21 -10.31 -9.67 -0.73
C TYR A 21 -9.44 -10.78 -1.31
N THR A 22 -10.06 -11.87 -1.72
CA THR A 22 -9.35 -12.97 -2.40
C THR A 22 -9.31 -12.68 -3.89
N LEU A 23 -8.10 -12.60 -4.42
CA LEU A 23 -7.82 -12.28 -5.82
C LEU A 23 -7.12 -13.46 -6.49
N LYS A 24 -7.37 -13.65 -7.79
CA LYS A 24 -6.74 -14.70 -8.60
C LYS A 24 -5.89 -14.07 -9.70
N HIS A 25 -4.72 -14.64 -9.93
CA HIS A 25 -3.87 -14.32 -11.07
C HIS A 25 -3.28 -15.62 -11.64
N GLY A 26 -3.73 -16.00 -12.84
CA GLY A 26 -3.45 -17.33 -13.39
C GLY A 26 -3.94 -18.43 -12.45
N ASN A 27 -3.05 -19.35 -12.12
CA ASN A 27 -3.31 -20.45 -11.18
C ASN A 27 -3.01 -20.09 -9.71
N LYS A 28 -2.67 -18.82 -9.44
CA LYS A 28 -2.31 -18.38 -8.08
C LYS A 28 -3.46 -17.59 -7.46
N THR A 29 -3.63 -17.77 -6.16
CA THR A 29 -4.60 -17.01 -5.36
C THR A 29 -3.84 -16.28 -4.26
N PHE A 30 -4.20 -15.02 -4.02
CA PHE A 30 -3.67 -14.23 -2.91
C PHE A 30 -4.79 -13.46 -2.23
N THR A 31 -4.56 -13.10 -0.99
CA THR A 31 -5.51 -12.31 -0.20
C THR A 31 -4.93 -10.94 0.04
N LEU A 32 -5.66 -9.91 -0.36
CA LEU A 32 -5.40 -8.52 0.00
C LEU A 32 -6.16 -8.21 1.28
N LEU A 33 -5.46 -7.71 2.28
CA LEU A 33 -6.04 -7.23 3.54
C LEU A 33 -6.05 -5.71 3.52
N ASP A 34 -7.24 -5.12 3.52
CA ASP A 34 -7.45 -3.68 3.73
C ASP A 34 -7.63 -3.45 5.23
N VAL A 35 -6.64 -2.80 5.84
CA VAL A 35 -6.58 -2.59 7.28
C VAL A 35 -6.91 -1.13 7.62
N PRO A 36 -7.46 -0.85 8.83
CA PRO A 36 -7.68 0.51 9.29
C PRO A 36 -6.42 1.36 9.23
N GLY A 37 -6.58 2.67 9.06
CA GLY A 37 -5.45 3.60 9.06
C GLY A 37 -4.68 3.55 10.38
N ILE A 38 -3.36 3.47 10.30
CA ILE A 38 -2.48 3.34 11.47
C ILE A 38 -2.42 4.63 12.33
N GLU A 39 -2.98 5.72 11.83
CA GLU A 39 -3.03 7.01 12.53
C GLU A 39 -4.07 7.03 13.66
N GLY A 40 -4.99 6.06 13.70
CA GLY A 40 -5.94 5.89 14.80
C GLY A 40 -5.28 5.43 16.09
N ASP A 41 -5.65 6.03 17.22
CA ASP A 41 -5.12 5.68 18.55
C ASP A 41 -5.92 4.59 19.27
N GLU A 42 -6.94 4.04 18.64
CA GLU A 42 -7.81 3.04 19.27
C GLU A 42 -7.08 1.68 19.38
N LYS A 43 -7.12 1.08 20.56
CA LYS A 43 -6.53 -0.23 20.84
C LYS A 43 -7.00 -1.32 19.87
N GLU A 44 -8.27 -1.26 19.46
CA GLU A 44 -8.86 -2.20 18.51
C GLU A 44 -8.22 -2.09 17.12
N VAL A 45 -7.90 -0.87 16.65
CA VAL A 45 -7.22 -0.62 15.38
C VAL A 45 -5.81 -1.21 15.42
N ILE A 46 -5.06 -0.96 16.49
CA ILE A 46 -3.72 -1.52 16.67
C ILE A 46 -3.75 -3.05 16.66
N GLN A 47 -4.72 -3.66 17.33
CA GLN A 47 -4.85 -5.13 17.35
C GLN A 47 -5.18 -5.69 15.95
N GLN A 48 -6.04 -5.03 15.18
CA GLN A 48 -6.37 -5.44 13.82
C GLN A 48 -5.16 -5.35 12.89
N ILE A 49 -4.37 -4.25 12.99
CA ILE A 49 -3.13 -4.08 12.24
C ILE A 49 -2.13 -5.19 12.62
N SER A 50 -1.96 -5.46 13.92
CA SER A 50 -1.09 -6.53 14.41
C SER A 50 -1.47 -7.90 13.83
N ASN A 51 -2.75 -8.26 13.92
CA ASN A 51 -3.26 -9.53 13.42
C ASN A 51 -3.09 -9.67 11.89
N ALA A 52 -3.28 -8.58 11.15
CA ALA A 52 -3.08 -8.58 9.69
C ALA A 52 -1.61 -8.69 9.34
N THR A 53 -0.74 -7.95 10.01
CA THR A 53 0.72 -7.93 9.78
C THR A 53 1.35 -9.28 10.06
N GLN A 54 0.93 -9.99 11.11
CA GLN A 54 1.42 -11.34 11.42
C GLN A 54 1.12 -12.37 10.32
N LYS A 55 0.07 -12.14 9.55
CA LYS A 55 -0.34 -13.01 8.42
C LYS A 55 0.26 -12.55 7.09
N ALA A 56 0.65 -11.30 6.99
CA ALA A 56 1.11 -10.70 5.76
C ALA A 56 2.54 -11.14 5.38
N HIS A 57 2.77 -11.37 4.08
CA HIS A 57 4.10 -11.58 3.52
C HIS A 57 4.69 -10.28 2.97
N ALA A 58 3.82 -9.35 2.59
CA ALA A 58 4.19 -7.99 2.20
C ALA A 58 3.20 -6.98 2.77
N ILE A 59 3.69 -5.82 3.16
CA ILE A 59 2.93 -4.68 3.66
C ILE A 59 3.11 -3.54 2.68
N PHE A 60 2.00 -2.91 2.29
CA PHE A 60 1.99 -1.70 1.50
C PHE A 60 1.60 -0.52 2.37
N TYR A 61 2.55 0.37 2.63
CA TYR A 61 2.28 1.67 3.20
C TYR A 61 1.84 2.62 2.09
N VAL A 62 0.54 2.92 2.03
CA VAL A 62 -0.03 3.79 0.99
C VAL A 62 -0.08 5.22 1.49
N THR A 63 0.52 6.15 0.76
CA THR A 63 0.52 7.57 1.10
C THR A 63 0.15 8.45 -0.09
N LYS A 64 -0.51 9.58 0.18
CA LYS A 64 -0.83 10.63 -0.81
C LYS A 64 0.26 11.71 -0.91
N LYS A 65 1.24 11.68 0.02
CA LYS A 65 2.33 12.66 0.09
C LYS A 65 3.68 11.95 -0.04
N PRO A 66 4.62 12.45 -0.83
CA PRO A 66 5.94 11.84 -0.99
C PRO A 66 6.89 12.22 0.17
N THR A 67 6.36 12.38 1.37
CA THR A 67 7.12 12.78 2.57
C THR A 67 7.16 11.61 3.56
N PRO A 68 8.23 11.51 4.38
CA PRO A 68 8.28 10.53 5.45
C PRO A 68 7.06 10.65 6.36
N PRO A 69 6.53 9.53 6.87
CA PRO A 69 5.53 9.56 7.93
C PRO A 69 6.07 10.29 9.16
N GLN A 70 5.16 10.83 9.98
CA GLN A 70 5.54 11.50 11.21
C GLN A 70 6.34 10.55 12.11
N LYS A 71 7.48 11.03 12.60
CA LYS A 71 8.24 10.36 13.65
C LYS A 71 7.48 10.52 14.97
N GLY A 72 7.62 9.52 15.84
CA GLY A 72 7.11 9.64 17.20
C GLY A 72 7.79 10.77 17.96
N GLU A 73 7.04 11.39 18.86
CA GLU A 73 7.56 12.28 19.89
C GLU A 73 7.85 11.47 21.15
N GLU A 74 8.54 12.05 22.16
CA GLU A 74 8.99 11.35 23.38
C GLU A 74 7.92 10.50 24.11
N LYS A 75 6.63 10.78 23.87
CA LYS A 75 5.52 10.06 24.49
C LYS A 75 4.53 9.43 23.51
N LYS A 76 4.72 9.59 22.19
CA LYS A 76 3.79 9.08 21.17
C LYS A 76 4.56 8.49 20.00
N GLU A 77 4.37 7.19 19.75
CA GLU A 77 5.00 6.52 18.63
C GLU A 77 4.46 7.01 17.29
N GLY A 78 5.38 7.22 16.36
CA GLY A 78 5.04 7.56 14.99
C GLY A 78 4.55 6.34 14.18
N THR A 79 4.09 6.61 12.97
CA THR A 79 3.54 5.59 12.07
C THR A 79 4.57 4.51 11.73
N ILE A 80 5.84 4.87 11.49
CA ILE A 80 6.87 3.91 11.08
C ILE A 80 7.26 3.00 12.25
N GLU A 81 7.38 3.54 13.44
CA GLU A 81 7.69 2.80 14.65
C GLU A 81 6.57 1.79 14.98
N LYS A 82 5.30 2.19 14.78
CA LYS A 82 4.16 1.29 14.92
C LYS A 82 4.22 0.14 13.93
N ILE A 83 4.58 0.40 12.66
CA ILE A 83 4.79 -0.63 11.66
C ILE A 83 5.94 -1.55 12.09
N GLN A 84 7.08 -0.99 12.47
CA GLN A 84 8.28 -1.74 12.87
C GLN A 84 8.00 -2.75 13.98
N LYS A 85 7.24 -2.36 14.99
CA LYS A 85 6.86 -3.23 16.11
C LYS A 85 6.02 -4.45 15.71
N GLN A 86 5.30 -4.33 14.61
CA GLN A 86 4.42 -5.40 14.12
C GLN A 86 5.10 -6.32 13.11
N LEU A 87 6.34 -5.99 12.67
CA LEU A 87 7.02 -6.77 11.64
C LEU A 87 7.51 -8.12 12.16
N ASP A 88 7.17 -9.15 11.43
CA ASP A 88 7.82 -10.46 11.56
C ASP A 88 9.12 -10.51 10.74
N SER A 89 10.00 -11.43 11.03
CA SER A 89 11.39 -11.48 10.50
C SER A 89 11.53 -11.52 8.97
N GLN A 90 10.48 -11.84 8.25
CA GLN A 90 10.48 -12.00 6.79
C GLN A 90 9.48 -11.10 6.06
N THR A 91 8.76 -10.24 6.76
CA THR A 91 7.77 -9.37 6.15
C THR A 91 8.47 -8.26 5.36
N GLU A 92 8.09 -8.11 4.10
CA GLU A 92 8.55 -7.01 3.25
C GLU A 92 7.63 -5.81 3.40
N VAL A 93 8.22 -4.60 3.45
CA VAL A 93 7.49 -3.34 3.49
C VAL A 93 7.82 -2.52 2.26
N TRP A 94 6.77 -2.08 1.57
CA TRP A 94 6.83 -1.24 0.39
C TRP A 94 6.04 0.02 0.60
N THR A 95 6.52 1.16 0.12
CA THR A 95 5.72 2.38 0.03
C THR A 95 5.02 2.44 -1.32
N ILE A 96 3.72 2.77 -1.32
CA ILE A 96 2.99 3.14 -2.52
C ILE A 96 2.65 4.63 -2.42
N PHE A 97 3.32 5.44 -3.21
CA PHE A 97 2.94 6.83 -3.39
C PHE A 97 1.77 6.89 -4.38
N ASN A 98 0.56 7.05 -3.86
CA ASN A 98 -0.66 7.20 -4.64
C ASN A 98 -0.92 8.69 -4.88
N LYS A 99 -0.36 9.24 -5.95
CA LYS A 99 -0.47 10.65 -6.28
C LYS A 99 -1.88 11.03 -6.70
N PRO A 100 -2.55 11.95 -6.00
CA PRO A 100 -3.80 12.53 -6.48
C PRO A 100 -3.52 13.49 -7.65
N ILE A 101 -4.28 13.36 -8.73
CA ILE A 101 -4.16 14.24 -9.90
C ILE A 101 -5.54 14.80 -10.24
N ASN A 102 -5.76 16.06 -9.90
CA ASN A 102 -7.03 16.75 -10.13
C ASN A 102 -7.09 17.48 -11.49
N ASN A 103 -5.93 17.70 -12.12
CA ASN A 103 -5.83 18.39 -13.40
C ASN A 103 -4.85 17.65 -14.31
N PRO A 104 -5.28 17.20 -15.51
CA PRO A 104 -4.40 16.49 -16.43
C PRO A 104 -3.23 17.33 -16.96
N ARG A 105 -3.34 18.69 -16.91
CA ARG A 105 -2.27 19.58 -17.37
C ARG A 105 -1.00 19.51 -16.52
N VAL A 106 -1.08 19.07 -15.27
CA VAL A 106 0.10 18.84 -14.40
C VAL A 106 0.98 17.68 -14.89
N PHE A 107 0.51 16.95 -15.90
CA PHE A 107 1.18 15.74 -16.40
C PHE A 107 2.29 16.03 -17.43
N LYS A 108 2.71 17.28 -17.61
CA LYS A 108 3.71 17.68 -18.64
C LYS A 108 5.02 16.88 -18.50
N ASP A 109 5.48 16.65 -17.27
CA ASP A 109 6.77 16.02 -16.97
C ASP A 109 6.64 14.58 -16.45
N GLY A 110 5.47 13.96 -16.66
CA GLY A 110 5.14 12.63 -16.19
C GLY A 110 4.38 12.61 -14.86
N LEU A 111 4.29 11.43 -14.23
CA LEU A 111 3.47 11.24 -13.03
C LEU A 111 3.99 12.02 -11.82
N ILE A 112 5.31 12.20 -11.71
CA ILE A 112 5.96 12.96 -10.63
C ILE A 112 6.94 13.97 -11.18
N ASP A 113 7.06 15.10 -10.52
CA ASP A 113 8.02 16.16 -10.82
C ASP A 113 9.37 15.97 -10.11
N GLY A 114 10.29 16.90 -10.33
CA GLY A 114 11.64 16.87 -9.75
C GLY A 114 11.62 16.97 -8.21
N SER A 115 10.78 17.82 -7.65
CA SER A 115 10.69 18.02 -6.20
C SER A 115 10.10 16.80 -5.50
N GLU A 116 9.12 16.16 -6.09
CA GLU A 116 8.54 14.92 -5.60
C GLU A 116 9.54 13.76 -5.65
N LYS A 117 10.40 13.70 -6.69
CA LYS A 117 11.50 12.73 -6.77
C LYS A 117 12.48 12.88 -5.62
N GLU A 118 12.88 14.11 -5.28
CA GLU A 118 13.77 14.36 -4.14
C GLU A 118 13.07 14.01 -2.81
N SER A 119 11.81 14.39 -2.64
CA SER A 119 11.03 14.04 -1.46
C SER A 119 10.92 12.52 -1.26
N LEU A 120 10.73 11.76 -2.34
CA LEU A 120 10.70 10.29 -2.30
C LEU A 120 12.07 9.68 -1.94
N LYS A 121 13.19 10.31 -2.34
CA LYS A 121 14.52 9.88 -1.88
C LYS A 121 14.66 10.02 -0.38
N ILE A 122 14.21 11.16 0.18
CA ILE A 122 14.22 11.41 1.63
C ILE A 122 13.33 10.38 2.34
N LEU A 123 12.11 10.16 1.83
CA LEU A 123 11.20 9.16 2.37
C LEU A 123 11.86 7.76 2.39
N ASN A 124 12.45 7.33 1.27
CA ASN A 124 13.11 6.03 1.19
C ASN A 124 14.26 5.90 2.21
N LYS A 125 15.06 6.95 2.37
CA LYS A 125 16.16 6.97 3.34
C LYS A 125 15.64 6.79 4.77
N GLU A 126 14.61 7.54 5.15
CA GLU A 126 14.01 7.45 6.49
C GLU A 126 13.37 6.08 6.74
N MET A 127 12.59 5.58 5.79
CA MET A 127 11.99 4.24 5.88
C MET A 127 13.05 3.16 6.00
N LYS A 128 14.16 3.27 5.24
CA LYS A 128 15.27 2.32 5.31
C LYS A 128 16.03 2.39 6.63
N ASN A 129 16.21 3.58 7.18
CA ASN A 129 16.87 3.76 8.48
C ASN A 129 16.10 3.08 9.60
N ILE A 130 14.76 3.17 9.61
CA ILE A 130 13.92 2.63 10.68
C ILE A 130 13.61 1.15 10.46
N LEU A 131 13.17 0.78 9.27
CA LEU A 131 12.72 -0.59 8.97
C LEU A 131 13.87 -1.53 8.53
N GLY A 132 15.04 -1.00 8.26
CA GLY A 132 16.24 -1.77 7.92
C GLY A 132 16.03 -2.67 6.70
N LYS A 133 16.33 -3.96 6.88
CA LYS A 133 16.22 -4.99 5.84
C LYS A 133 14.79 -5.25 5.36
N HIS A 134 13.78 -4.85 6.13
CA HIS A 134 12.37 -5.04 5.77
C HIS A 134 11.90 -4.06 4.71
N TYR A 135 12.51 -2.88 4.62
CA TYR A 135 12.12 -1.89 3.62
C TYR A 135 12.73 -2.19 2.26
N MET A 136 11.86 -2.40 1.29
CA MET A 136 12.25 -2.83 -0.05
C MET A 136 12.26 -1.69 -1.08
N GLY A 137 11.56 -0.58 -0.80
CA GLY A 137 11.48 0.57 -1.71
C GLY A 137 10.06 1.08 -1.91
N HIS A 138 9.84 1.77 -3.03
CA HIS A 138 8.55 2.37 -3.32
C HIS A 138 8.06 2.09 -4.74
N GLN A 139 6.74 2.20 -4.91
CA GLN A 139 6.04 2.26 -6.18
C GLN A 139 5.27 3.58 -6.26
N ILE A 140 5.07 4.09 -7.48
CA ILE A 140 4.38 5.35 -7.72
C ILE A 140 3.21 5.07 -8.64
N VAL A 141 2.02 5.49 -8.23
CA VAL A 141 0.79 5.29 -9.00
C VAL A 141 -0.15 6.48 -8.87
N SER A 142 -1.13 6.57 -9.73
CA SER A 142 -2.33 7.37 -9.53
C SER A 142 -3.56 6.49 -9.69
N ALA A 143 -4.07 6.00 -8.57
CA ALA A 143 -5.29 5.20 -8.56
C ALA A 143 -6.50 5.99 -9.09
N GLN A 144 -6.50 7.31 -8.91
CA GLN A 144 -7.54 8.19 -9.44
C GLN A 144 -7.58 8.19 -10.98
N MET A 145 -6.41 8.27 -11.64
CA MET A 145 -6.35 8.20 -13.11
C MET A 145 -6.77 6.81 -13.61
N ALA A 146 -6.29 5.75 -12.95
CA ALA A 146 -6.69 4.39 -13.28
C ALA A 146 -8.21 4.19 -13.11
N PHE A 147 -8.79 4.76 -12.05
CA PHE A 147 -10.24 4.72 -11.83
C PHE A 147 -10.99 5.43 -12.97
N TYR A 148 -10.54 6.60 -13.43
CA TYR A 148 -11.19 7.29 -14.55
C TYR A 148 -11.15 6.47 -15.83
N ASP A 149 -10.10 5.71 -16.08
CA ASP A 149 -10.06 4.80 -17.23
C ASP A 149 -11.00 3.60 -17.08
N LEU A 150 -10.89 2.89 -15.95
CA LEU A 150 -11.57 1.62 -15.73
C LEU A 150 -13.07 1.75 -15.42
N ALA A 151 -13.48 2.87 -14.83
CA ALA A 151 -14.87 3.09 -14.45
C ALA A 151 -15.78 3.23 -15.69
N SER A 152 -16.66 2.25 -15.92
CA SER A 152 -17.57 2.22 -17.06
C SER A 152 -18.96 2.79 -16.77
N ALA A 153 -19.37 2.84 -15.50
CA ALA A 153 -20.73 3.20 -15.09
C ALA A 153 -20.73 4.35 -14.08
N LEU A 154 -20.29 5.53 -14.52
CA LEU A 154 -20.35 6.76 -13.73
C LEU A 154 -21.64 7.54 -14.04
N LEU A 155 -22.24 8.14 -13.02
CA LEU A 155 -23.39 9.02 -13.19
C LEU A 155 -22.94 10.31 -13.91
N PRO A 156 -23.61 10.73 -14.99
CA PRO A 156 -23.20 11.90 -15.79
C PRO A 156 -23.10 13.20 -15.02
N GLU A 157 -23.92 13.39 -13.96
CA GLU A 157 -23.92 14.58 -13.11
C GLU A 157 -22.81 14.57 -12.07
N SER A 158 -22.17 13.41 -11.82
CA SER A 158 -21.15 13.27 -10.79
C SER A 158 -19.86 14.00 -11.17
N ASP A 159 -19.15 14.50 -10.17
CA ASP A 159 -17.82 15.07 -10.36
C ASP A 159 -16.82 14.06 -10.92
N PHE A 160 -16.99 12.79 -10.59
CA PHE A 160 -16.18 11.70 -11.16
C PHE A 160 -16.34 11.62 -12.68
N TYR A 161 -17.57 11.69 -13.19
CA TYR A 161 -17.83 11.68 -14.63
C TYR A 161 -17.22 12.91 -15.30
N LYS A 162 -17.49 14.11 -14.78
CA LYS A 162 -16.95 15.37 -15.32
C LYS A 162 -15.42 15.37 -15.36
N ASN A 163 -14.78 14.89 -14.29
CA ASN A 163 -13.33 14.78 -14.24
C ASN A 163 -12.81 13.72 -15.21
N LYS A 164 -13.44 12.55 -15.31
CA LYS A 164 -13.12 11.55 -16.34
C LYS A 164 -13.11 12.17 -17.73
N GLN A 165 -14.15 12.92 -18.11
CA GLN A 165 -14.20 13.57 -19.43
C GLN A 165 -13.03 14.53 -19.64
N LYS A 166 -12.70 15.38 -18.65
CA LYS A 166 -11.52 16.29 -18.73
C LYS A 166 -10.22 15.54 -19.00
N PHE A 167 -10.04 14.36 -18.40
CA PHE A 167 -8.85 13.55 -18.61
C PHE A 167 -8.85 12.88 -19.99
N LEU A 168 -9.99 12.34 -20.44
CA LEU A 168 -10.12 11.75 -21.77
C LEU A 168 -9.91 12.79 -22.87
N ASP A 169 -10.47 13.98 -22.73
CA ASP A 169 -10.29 15.08 -23.69
C ASP A 169 -8.83 15.53 -23.78
N PHE A 170 -8.09 15.50 -22.67
CA PHE A 170 -6.69 15.88 -22.65
C PHE A 170 -5.78 14.81 -23.26
N PHE A 171 -5.98 13.55 -22.90
CA PHE A 171 -5.12 12.46 -23.38
C PHE A 171 -5.54 11.89 -24.72
N LYS A 172 -6.77 12.16 -25.18
CA LYS A 172 -7.38 11.69 -26.44
C LYS A 172 -7.50 10.18 -26.60
N GLU A 173 -6.57 9.43 -26.02
CA GLU A 173 -6.52 7.96 -26.06
C GLU A 173 -6.80 7.41 -24.66
N LYS A 174 -7.83 6.55 -24.57
CA LYS A 174 -8.28 5.99 -23.31
C LYS A 174 -7.21 5.11 -22.65
N GLU A 175 -6.58 4.21 -23.44
CA GLU A 175 -5.53 3.30 -22.95
C GLU A 175 -4.32 4.03 -22.38
N LEU A 176 -4.05 5.24 -22.86
CA LEU A 176 -2.96 6.07 -22.39
C LEU A 176 -3.13 6.50 -20.93
N LEU A 177 -4.39 6.70 -20.50
CA LEU A 177 -4.72 7.11 -19.15
C LEU A 177 -4.33 6.03 -18.13
N LEU A 178 -4.69 4.77 -18.40
CA LEU A 178 -4.31 3.64 -17.54
C LEU A 178 -2.79 3.41 -17.52
N TYR A 179 -2.15 3.45 -18.70
CA TYR A 179 -0.70 3.33 -18.80
C TYR A 179 0.04 4.42 -18.01
N LYS A 180 -0.35 5.68 -18.21
CA LYS A 180 0.26 6.83 -17.53
C LYS A 180 0.00 6.84 -16.02
N SER A 181 -1.09 6.23 -15.53
CA SER A 181 -1.38 6.06 -14.11
C SER A 181 -0.37 5.16 -13.39
N ARG A 182 0.41 4.36 -14.12
CA ARG A 182 1.28 3.28 -13.63
C ARG A 182 0.57 2.19 -12.84
N PHE A 183 -0.74 2.11 -12.95
CA PHE A 183 -1.52 1.11 -12.21
C PHE A 183 -1.31 -0.31 -12.75
N GLN A 184 -1.11 -0.45 -14.06
CA GLN A 184 -0.74 -1.73 -14.67
C GLN A 184 0.64 -2.21 -14.19
N GLN A 185 1.61 -1.30 -14.07
CA GLN A 185 2.94 -1.61 -13.56
C GLN A 185 2.89 -2.06 -12.11
N LEU A 186 2.04 -1.43 -11.27
CA LEU A 186 1.80 -1.91 -9.91
C LEU A 186 1.19 -3.31 -9.91
N GLY A 187 0.21 -3.57 -10.78
CA GLY A 187 -0.38 -4.90 -10.96
C GLY A 187 0.66 -5.95 -11.34
N GLY A 188 1.50 -5.68 -12.34
CA GLY A 188 2.63 -6.53 -12.73
C GLY A 188 3.59 -6.76 -11.57
N PHE A 189 3.99 -5.71 -10.86
CA PHE A 189 4.85 -5.82 -9.68
C PHE A 189 4.26 -6.74 -8.60
N ILE A 190 2.98 -6.62 -8.28
CA ILE A 190 2.33 -7.48 -7.28
C ILE A 190 2.29 -8.94 -7.77
N THR A 191 1.92 -9.16 -9.02
CA THR A 191 1.72 -10.51 -9.55
C THR A 191 3.03 -11.22 -9.88
N GLU A 192 3.99 -10.55 -10.48
CA GLU A 192 5.27 -11.12 -10.90
C GLU A 192 6.30 -11.11 -9.76
N ALA A 193 6.61 -9.94 -9.22
CA ALA A 193 7.69 -9.81 -8.24
C ALA A 193 7.32 -10.41 -6.87
N LEU A 194 6.08 -10.25 -6.41
CA LEU A 194 5.68 -10.74 -5.09
C LEU A 194 5.11 -12.17 -5.14
N LEU A 195 4.19 -12.46 -6.08
CA LEU A 195 3.54 -13.78 -6.12
C LEU A 195 4.44 -14.88 -6.68
N GLU A 196 5.25 -14.61 -7.70
CA GLU A 196 6.16 -15.62 -8.27
C GLU A 196 7.26 -16.02 -7.29
N ASN A 197 7.77 -15.05 -6.54
CA ASN A 197 8.75 -15.31 -5.49
C ASN A 197 8.12 -15.72 -4.15
N SER A 198 6.80 -15.66 -4.01
CA SER A 198 6.10 -15.91 -2.73
C SER A 198 6.38 -17.30 -2.17
N ARG A 199 6.43 -18.34 -3.02
CA ARG A 199 6.65 -19.73 -2.55
C ARG A 199 7.98 -19.88 -1.82
N LYS A 200 9.05 -19.32 -2.37
CA LYS A 200 10.38 -19.33 -1.73
C LYS A 200 10.36 -18.54 -0.41
N LYS A 201 9.67 -17.38 -0.42
CA LYS A 201 9.54 -16.51 0.75
C LYS A 201 8.70 -17.15 1.86
N ILE A 202 7.58 -17.80 1.50
CA ILE A 202 6.72 -18.53 2.45
C ILE A 202 7.48 -19.68 3.11
N ILE A 203 8.20 -20.48 2.34
CA ILE A 203 9.01 -21.57 2.89
C ILE A 203 10.05 -21.02 3.86
N LYS A 204 10.79 -19.98 3.47
CA LYS A 204 11.80 -19.34 4.32
C LYS A 204 11.19 -18.73 5.58
N SER A 205 10.05 -18.08 5.48
CA SER A 205 9.31 -17.51 6.62
C SER A 205 8.87 -18.60 7.59
N ASN A 206 8.27 -19.67 7.08
CA ASN A 206 7.80 -20.77 7.91
C ASN A 206 8.95 -21.52 8.62
N CYS A 207 10.07 -21.73 7.92
CA CYS A 207 11.28 -22.29 8.54
C CYS A 207 11.80 -21.41 9.68
N ASN A 208 11.85 -20.11 9.50
CA ASN A 208 12.32 -19.19 10.54
C ASN A 208 11.35 -19.10 11.72
N LYS A 209 10.04 -19.15 11.49
CA LYS A 209 9.04 -19.22 12.57
C LYS A 209 9.21 -20.51 13.38
N ALA A 210 9.41 -21.64 12.73
CA ALA A 210 9.65 -22.92 13.39
C ALA A 210 10.94 -22.92 14.21
N LEU A 211 12.02 -22.33 13.70
CA LEU A 211 13.28 -22.18 14.42
C LEU A 211 13.13 -21.32 15.66
N LYS A 212 12.47 -20.15 15.56
CA LYS A 212 12.19 -19.28 16.72
C LYS A 212 11.39 -20.02 17.80
N ALA A 213 10.33 -20.74 17.41
CA ALA A 213 9.51 -21.49 18.35
C ALA A 213 10.29 -22.60 19.08
N LYS A 214 11.30 -23.21 18.42
CA LYS A 214 12.21 -24.18 19.07
C LYS A 214 13.14 -23.51 20.08
N ILE A 215 13.73 -22.38 19.74
CA ILE A 215 14.64 -21.64 20.64
C ILE A 215 13.90 -21.22 21.90
N THR A 216 12.71 -20.61 21.76
CA THR A 216 11.90 -20.18 22.92
C THR A 216 11.49 -21.35 23.82
N LYS A 217 11.28 -22.56 23.29
CA LYS A 217 10.97 -23.75 24.09
C LYS A 217 12.21 -24.34 24.77
N SER A 218 13.41 -24.19 24.19
CA SER A 218 14.63 -24.68 24.82
C SER A 218 15.02 -23.80 26.03
N ASP A 219 14.80 -22.49 25.91
CA ASP A 219 15.11 -21.53 26.98
C ASP A 219 14.15 -21.66 28.18
N GLN A 220 12.93 -22.14 27.97
CA GLN A 220 11.96 -22.41 29.04
C GLN A 220 12.15 -23.76 29.76
N ASN A 221 12.98 -24.65 29.22
CA ASN A 221 13.27 -25.95 29.86
C ASN A 221 14.61 -25.96 30.62
N HIS A 222 15.26 -24.83 30.76
CA HIS A 222 16.52 -24.68 31.48
C HIS A 222 16.38 -23.82 32.76
N ASP A 223 15.17 -23.42 33.15
CA ASP A 223 14.81 -22.84 34.45
C ASP A 223 14.00 -23.89 35.25
#